data_a11212986002ada1dd59d8de1c17b04f
#
_entry.id   a11212986002ada1dd59d8de1c17b04f
#
_cell.length_a   1.000
_cell.length_b   1.000
_cell.length_c   1.000
_cell.angle_alpha   90.00
_cell.angle_beta   90.00
_cell.angle_gamma   90.00
#
_symmetry.space_group_name_H-M   'P 1'
#
loop_
_entity.id
_entity.type
_entity.pdbx_description
1 polymer ?
#
loop_
_entity_poly.entity_id
_entity_poly.type
_entity_poly.pdbx_seq_one_letter_code
_entity_poly.pdbx_strand_id
1 'polypeptide(L)'
;MPSAPWPYPFWIAHRGAGQHAPENTLAAFRVGAAHGWRAFECDVKLSRDGVPFLLHDDSLQRTTPRTGVAAEFDWAELSRLDAGSWHSRAFAGEPLPSLDAVACFVLRNGHALNIELKPSPGQERRTGQAVGSACLALWPGSAVPPLLSSFKPDALRGARDTAPGLPRALLLDAPWPGWFDCAVELGCVAVLTHHPLMDAALIARLHGAGFRVLCYTVNEAADAQRLLALGIDGLVTDAVAHFSPGSTDLPDSARPSHPDLRHNLHHDLPSLSKMRAP
;
A
#
# COMPACT_ATOMS: atom_id res chain seq x y z
N MET A 1 -21.25 -6.16 16.02
CA MET A 1 -20.01 -6.50 16.75
C MET A 1 -19.08 -5.32 16.59
N PRO A 2 -18.43 -4.80 17.65
CA PRO A 2 -17.37 -3.82 17.43
C PRO A 2 -16.32 -4.47 16.56
N SER A 3 -15.96 -3.80 15.44
CA SER A 3 -14.89 -4.27 14.58
C SER A 3 -13.59 -4.35 15.38
N ALA A 4 -12.81 -5.42 15.20
CA ALA A 4 -11.49 -5.50 15.79
C ALA A 4 -10.69 -4.23 15.49
N PRO A 5 -9.84 -3.74 16.42
CA PRO A 5 -9.05 -2.54 16.16
C PRO A 5 -8.22 -2.75 14.90
N TRP A 6 -8.21 -1.73 14.01
CA TRP A 6 -7.42 -1.73 12.79
C TRP A 6 -5.95 -1.45 13.14
N PRO A 7 -5.04 -2.42 13.02
CA PRO A 7 -3.68 -2.27 13.54
C PRO A 7 -2.71 -1.63 12.55
N TYR A 8 -3.15 -1.34 11.32
CA TYR A 8 -2.27 -0.89 10.26
C TYR A 8 -2.20 0.63 10.21
N PRO A 9 -1.01 1.23 9.97
CA PRO A 9 -0.86 2.65 9.69
C PRO A 9 -1.73 3.11 8.52
N PHE A 10 -2.12 4.39 8.55
CA PHE A 10 -2.96 4.99 7.51
C PHE A 10 -2.25 5.02 6.13
N TRP A 11 -0.97 5.41 6.11
CA TRP A 11 -0.17 5.51 4.91
C TRP A 11 0.62 4.22 4.67
N ILE A 12 0.52 3.68 3.46
CA ILE A 12 1.17 2.44 3.03
C ILE A 12 2.05 2.74 1.83
N ALA A 13 3.35 2.47 1.92
CA ALA A 13 4.28 2.64 0.81
C ALA A 13 4.12 1.49 -0.20
N HIS A 14 3.76 1.84 -1.43
CA HIS A 14 3.54 0.90 -2.53
C HIS A 14 4.85 0.26 -2.95
N ARG A 15 4.90 -1.06 -3.02
CA ARG A 15 6.07 -1.87 -3.43
C ARG A 15 7.38 -1.51 -2.71
N GLY A 16 7.27 -1.04 -1.46
CA GLY A 16 8.40 -0.65 -0.63
C GLY A 16 8.70 0.85 -0.59
N ALA A 17 9.01 1.49 -1.72
CA ALA A 17 9.34 2.91 -1.79
C ALA A 17 8.76 3.63 -3.03
N GLY A 18 7.74 3.05 -3.65
CA GLY A 18 7.15 3.61 -4.87
C GLY A 18 8.22 3.83 -5.94
N GLN A 19 8.36 5.08 -6.39
CA GLN A 19 9.30 5.44 -7.48
C GLN A 19 10.74 5.71 -7.01
N HIS A 20 11.05 5.68 -5.70
CA HIS A 20 12.36 6.08 -5.17
C HIS A 20 13.39 4.95 -5.12
N ALA A 21 12.96 3.72 -5.33
CA ALA A 21 13.83 2.54 -5.38
C ALA A 21 13.19 1.46 -6.27
N PRO A 22 13.95 0.44 -6.72
CA PRO A 22 13.39 -0.62 -7.55
C PRO A 22 12.27 -1.36 -6.78
N GLU A 23 11.08 -1.36 -7.38
CA GLU A 23 9.86 -1.92 -6.78
C GLU A 23 10.05 -3.36 -6.31
N ASN A 24 9.38 -3.73 -5.22
CA ASN A 24 9.37 -5.11 -4.70
C ASN A 24 10.77 -5.66 -4.36
N THR A 25 11.72 -4.82 -3.96
CA THR A 25 13.07 -5.25 -3.53
C THR A 25 13.33 -4.87 -2.07
N LEU A 26 14.27 -5.54 -1.41
CA LEU A 26 14.69 -5.15 -0.05
C LEU A 26 15.29 -3.73 -0.01
N ALA A 27 15.94 -3.29 -1.09
CA ALA A 27 16.40 -1.90 -1.22
C ALA A 27 15.23 -0.92 -1.12
N ALA A 28 14.10 -1.19 -1.79
CA ALA A 28 12.90 -0.34 -1.70
C ALA A 28 12.35 -0.27 -0.28
N PHE A 29 12.22 -1.40 0.41
CA PHE A 29 11.76 -1.40 1.80
C PHE A 29 12.69 -0.60 2.73
N ARG A 30 14.02 -0.70 2.54
CA ARG A 30 15.00 0.09 3.30
C ARG A 30 14.88 1.58 3.03
N VAL A 31 14.72 1.97 1.76
CA VAL A 31 14.51 3.38 1.37
C VAL A 31 13.21 3.91 1.97
N GLY A 32 12.10 3.19 1.85
CA GLY A 32 10.83 3.59 2.47
C GLY A 32 10.95 3.74 3.99
N ALA A 33 11.59 2.78 4.67
CA ALA A 33 11.83 2.85 6.11
C ALA A 33 12.72 4.06 6.51
N ALA A 34 13.73 4.41 5.69
CA ALA A 34 14.56 5.59 5.89
C ALA A 34 13.78 6.90 5.73
N HIS A 35 12.74 6.92 4.89
CA HIS A 35 11.76 8.02 4.80
C HIS A 35 10.71 8.01 5.92
N GLY A 36 10.84 7.12 6.92
CA GLY A 36 9.95 7.08 8.09
C GLY A 36 8.71 6.19 7.93
N TRP A 37 8.53 5.51 6.80
CA TRP A 37 7.40 4.63 6.56
C TRP A 37 7.40 3.42 7.49
N ARG A 38 6.20 3.00 7.93
CA ARG A 38 6.00 1.90 8.88
C ARG A 38 5.00 0.85 8.39
N ALA A 39 4.37 1.10 7.25
CA ALA A 39 3.54 0.14 6.55
C ALA A 39 3.94 0.10 5.08
N PHE A 40 4.01 -1.10 4.54
CA PHE A 40 4.43 -1.37 3.17
C PHE A 40 3.42 -2.29 2.49
N GLU A 41 3.37 -2.19 1.19
CA GLU A 41 2.68 -3.12 0.32
C GLU A 41 3.70 -3.81 -0.59
N CYS A 42 3.40 -5.04 -1.00
CA CYS A 42 4.19 -5.80 -1.98
C CYS A 42 3.36 -6.82 -2.74
N ASP A 43 3.83 -7.17 -3.94
CA ASP A 43 3.23 -8.19 -4.82
C ASP A 43 3.95 -9.53 -4.65
N VAL A 44 3.23 -10.61 -4.31
CA VAL A 44 3.81 -11.94 -4.10
C VAL A 44 3.30 -12.95 -5.12
N LYS A 45 4.23 -13.61 -5.80
CA LYS A 45 4.03 -14.69 -6.75
C LYS A 45 4.68 -16.00 -6.27
N LEU A 46 4.46 -17.06 -7.01
CA LEU A 46 5.17 -18.34 -6.83
C LEU A 46 6.14 -18.60 -7.99
N SER A 47 7.33 -19.07 -7.63
CA SER A 47 8.22 -19.72 -8.57
C SER A 47 7.66 -21.10 -9.03
N ARG A 48 8.25 -21.72 -10.04
CA ARG A 48 7.86 -23.04 -10.53
C ARG A 48 7.87 -24.09 -9.41
N ASP A 49 8.89 -24.05 -8.57
CA ASP A 49 9.06 -24.93 -7.40
C ASP A 49 8.28 -24.49 -6.16
N GLY A 50 7.45 -23.43 -6.28
CA GLY A 50 6.46 -23.04 -5.28
C GLY A 50 6.98 -22.11 -4.17
N VAL A 51 8.13 -21.50 -4.34
CA VAL A 51 8.67 -20.52 -3.38
C VAL A 51 7.98 -19.15 -3.56
N PRO A 52 7.38 -18.56 -2.50
CA PRO A 52 6.83 -17.21 -2.57
C PRO A 52 7.94 -16.17 -2.71
N PHE A 53 7.84 -15.29 -3.71
CA PHE A 53 8.80 -14.23 -3.98
C PHE A 53 8.09 -12.97 -4.51
N LEU A 54 8.78 -11.83 -4.50
CA LEU A 54 8.19 -10.56 -4.88
C LEU A 54 8.44 -10.21 -6.34
N LEU A 55 7.33 -10.02 -7.08
CA LEU A 55 7.31 -9.52 -8.46
C LEU A 55 5.89 -9.10 -8.83
N HIS A 56 5.72 -7.95 -9.48
CA HIS A 56 4.39 -7.50 -9.92
C HIS A 56 3.91 -8.23 -11.18
N ASP A 57 4.68 -8.17 -12.25
CA ASP A 57 4.28 -8.69 -13.58
C ASP A 57 4.33 -10.22 -13.63
N ASP A 58 3.63 -10.82 -14.59
CA ASP A 58 3.79 -12.26 -14.87
C ASP A 58 5.12 -12.56 -15.54
N SER A 59 5.67 -11.57 -16.25
CA SER A 59 6.94 -11.68 -16.99
C SER A 59 8.08 -10.95 -16.27
N LEU A 60 9.32 -11.39 -16.54
CA LEU A 60 10.54 -10.91 -15.89
C LEU A 60 11.12 -9.63 -16.51
N GLN A 61 10.81 -9.32 -17.78
CA GLN A 61 11.60 -8.39 -18.60
C GLN A 61 11.50 -6.92 -18.22
N ARG A 62 10.48 -6.46 -17.49
CA ARG A 62 10.36 -5.05 -17.12
C ARG A 62 11.33 -4.67 -15.99
N THR A 63 11.52 -5.56 -15.04
CA THR A 63 12.29 -5.27 -13.82
C THR A 63 13.53 -6.15 -13.65
N THR A 64 13.84 -7.02 -14.65
CA THR A 64 15.06 -7.83 -14.64
C THR A 64 15.62 -7.94 -16.06
N PRO A 65 16.90 -8.31 -16.23
CA PRO A 65 17.50 -8.51 -17.56
C PRO A 65 17.05 -9.81 -18.26
N ARG A 66 16.22 -10.65 -17.58
CA ARG A 66 15.75 -11.92 -18.12
C ARG A 66 14.39 -11.77 -18.81
N THR A 67 14.15 -12.57 -19.83
CA THR A 67 12.83 -12.73 -20.47
C THR A 67 12.17 -14.03 -20.04
N GLY A 68 10.85 -14.08 -20.13
CA GLY A 68 10.03 -15.26 -19.85
C GLY A 68 9.02 -15.04 -18.70
N VAL A 69 8.16 -16.02 -18.50
CA VAL A 69 7.15 -16.01 -17.45
C VAL A 69 7.79 -16.45 -16.13
N ALA A 70 7.67 -15.64 -15.09
CA ALA A 70 8.35 -15.89 -13.82
C ALA A 70 8.02 -17.27 -13.20
N ALA A 71 6.76 -17.72 -13.33
CA ALA A 71 6.31 -19.01 -12.82
C ALA A 71 6.92 -20.24 -13.54
N GLU A 72 7.69 -20.04 -14.61
CA GLU A 72 8.37 -21.12 -15.35
C GLU A 72 9.79 -21.37 -14.84
N PHE A 73 10.30 -20.55 -13.92
CA PHE A 73 11.67 -20.64 -13.37
C PHE A 73 11.64 -21.09 -11.91
N ASP A 74 12.63 -21.88 -11.52
CA ASP A 74 12.84 -22.24 -10.12
C ASP A 74 13.43 -21.06 -9.33
N TRP A 75 13.16 -21.06 -8.03
CA TRP A 75 13.66 -19.99 -7.15
C TRP A 75 15.20 -19.84 -7.21
N ALA A 76 15.93 -20.93 -7.36
CA ALA A 76 17.38 -20.89 -7.50
C ALA A 76 17.87 -20.07 -8.72
N GLU A 77 17.05 -19.94 -9.77
CA GLU A 77 17.33 -19.11 -10.93
C GLU A 77 16.87 -17.67 -10.68
N LEU A 78 15.63 -17.49 -10.18
CA LEU A 78 15.02 -16.17 -9.94
C LEU A 78 15.79 -15.35 -8.91
N SER A 79 16.25 -15.97 -7.83
CA SER A 79 16.98 -15.30 -6.74
C SER A 79 18.32 -14.68 -7.13
N ARG A 80 18.83 -14.99 -8.33
CA ARG A 80 20.10 -14.47 -8.86
C ARG A 80 19.92 -13.33 -9.85
N LEU A 81 18.67 -13.01 -10.21
CA LEU A 81 18.37 -11.96 -11.18
C LEU A 81 18.59 -10.59 -10.54
N ASP A 82 19.21 -9.71 -11.30
CA ASP A 82 19.31 -8.30 -10.95
C ASP A 82 17.96 -7.62 -11.17
N ALA A 83 17.29 -7.23 -10.09
CA ALA A 83 16.03 -6.52 -10.08
C ALA A 83 16.21 -5.02 -9.75
N GLY A 84 17.43 -4.53 -9.71
CA GLY A 84 17.73 -3.13 -9.37
C GLY A 84 18.25 -2.27 -10.50
N SER A 85 19.06 -2.82 -11.42
CA SER A 85 19.72 -2.06 -12.49
C SER A 85 18.77 -1.34 -13.44
N TRP A 86 17.57 -1.85 -13.66
CA TRP A 86 16.54 -1.21 -14.50
C TRP A 86 16.11 0.15 -13.94
N HIS A 87 16.12 0.30 -12.62
CA HIS A 87 15.75 1.55 -11.95
C HIS A 87 16.92 2.55 -11.99
N SER A 88 18.08 2.17 -11.51
CA SER A 88 19.27 3.00 -11.58
C SER A 88 20.55 2.21 -11.24
N ARG A 89 21.72 2.78 -11.62
CA ARG A 89 23.03 2.21 -11.30
C ARG A 89 23.29 2.04 -9.80
N ALA A 90 22.66 2.85 -8.95
CA ALA A 90 22.83 2.79 -7.49
C ALA A 90 22.28 1.47 -6.91
N PHE A 91 21.35 0.82 -7.60
CA PHE A 91 20.74 -0.43 -7.18
C PHE A 91 21.17 -1.63 -8.03
N ALA A 92 22.23 -1.48 -8.84
CA ALA A 92 22.74 -2.58 -9.65
C ALA A 92 23.13 -3.78 -8.78
N GLY A 93 22.64 -4.97 -9.15
CA GLY A 93 22.86 -6.21 -8.41
C GLY A 93 21.89 -6.47 -7.26
N GLU A 94 20.87 -5.61 -7.03
CA GLU A 94 19.82 -5.90 -6.06
C GLU A 94 18.99 -7.09 -6.55
N PRO A 95 18.90 -8.20 -5.78
CA PRO A 95 18.21 -9.40 -6.24
C PRO A 95 16.69 -9.32 -6.04
N LEU A 96 15.95 -10.18 -6.72
CA LEU A 96 14.55 -10.48 -6.35
C LEU A 96 14.54 -11.07 -4.93
N PRO A 97 13.71 -10.54 -4.00
CA PRO A 97 13.62 -11.09 -2.66
C PRO A 97 12.58 -12.20 -2.56
N SER A 98 12.83 -13.20 -1.71
CA SER A 98 11.76 -14.10 -1.24
C SER A 98 10.85 -13.38 -0.24
N LEU A 99 9.63 -13.89 -0.05
CA LEU A 99 8.74 -13.42 1.01
C LEU A 99 9.39 -13.54 2.39
N ASP A 100 10.15 -14.60 2.65
CA ASP A 100 10.88 -14.81 3.91
C ASP A 100 11.86 -13.67 4.20
N ALA A 101 12.60 -13.21 3.19
CA ALA A 101 13.57 -12.12 3.35
C ALA A 101 12.88 -10.80 3.70
N VAL A 102 11.73 -10.51 3.06
CA VAL A 102 10.93 -9.32 3.36
C VAL A 102 10.25 -9.44 4.72
N ALA A 103 9.68 -10.60 5.04
CA ALA A 103 9.09 -10.87 6.35
C ALA A 103 10.10 -10.64 7.48
N CYS A 104 11.32 -11.16 7.32
CA CYS A 104 12.41 -10.95 8.27
C CYS A 104 12.73 -9.45 8.47
N PHE A 105 12.76 -8.67 7.38
CA PHE A 105 12.98 -7.23 7.45
C PHE A 105 11.85 -6.51 8.19
N VAL A 106 10.59 -6.72 7.81
CA VAL A 106 9.45 -5.99 8.39
C VAL A 106 9.25 -6.35 9.86
N LEU A 107 9.39 -7.62 10.23
CA LEU A 107 9.24 -8.08 11.60
C LEU A 107 10.32 -7.52 12.54
N ARG A 108 11.59 -7.55 12.12
CA ARG A 108 12.70 -7.00 12.90
C ARG A 108 12.59 -5.51 13.15
N ASN A 109 11.91 -4.78 12.26
CA ASN A 109 11.76 -3.33 12.35
C ASN A 109 10.37 -2.90 12.85
N GLY A 110 9.48 -3.84 13.19
CA GLY A 110 8.13 -3.55 13.67
C GLY A 110 7.25 -2.87 12.60
N HIS A 111 7.44 -3.21 11.33
CA HIS A 111 6.65 -2.66 10.23
C HIS A 111 5.43 -3.53 9.92
N ALA A 112 4.35 -2.91 9.47
CA ALA A 112 3.19 -3.59 8.93
C ALA A 112 3.39 -3.93 7.44
N LEU A 113 2.73 -5.00 6.96
CA LEU A 113 2.81 -5.43 5.57
C LEU A 113 1.43 -5.79 5.02
N ASN A 114 1.09 -5.21 3.87
CA ASN A 114 0.04 -5.68 2.98
C ASN A 114 0.68 -6.53 1.88
N ILE A 115 0.30 -7.78 1.80
CA ILE A 115 0.78 -8.74 0.79
C ILE A 115 -0.30 -8.90 -0.26
N GLU A 116 -0.10 -8.33 -1.45
CA GLU A 116 -0.95 -8.67 -2.58
C GLU A 116 -0.60 -10.06 -3.09
N LEU A 117 -1.60 -10.96 -3.05
CA LEU A 117 -1.52 -12.26 -3.71
C LEU A 117 -1.66 -12.03 -5.21
N LYS A 118 -0.54 -12.12 -5.95
CA LYS A 118 -0.42 -11.82 -7.38
C LYS A 118 -0.20 -13.11 -8.19
N PRO A 119 -1.19 -14.01 -8.28
CA PRO A 119 -1.01 -15.30 -8.91
C PRO A 119 -0.73 -15.17 -10.40
N SER A 120 0.14 -16.01 -10.94
CA SER A 120 0.17 -16.27 -12.36
C SER A 120 -1.14 -16.96 -12.78
N PRO A 121 -1.62 -16.75 -14.02
CA PRO A 121 -2.87 -17.36 -14.50
C PRO A 121 -2.98 -18.85 -14.23
N GLY A 122 -4.10 -19.29 -13.66
CA GLY A 122 -4.37 -20.68 -13.30
C GLY A 122 -3.72 -21.14 -11.99
N GLN A 123 -2.99 -20.27 -11.28
CA GLN A 123 -2.36 -20.59 -10.00
C GLN A 123 -3.00 -19.85 -8.80
N GLU A 124 -4.18 -19.28 -8.98
CA GLU A 124 -4.80 -18.39 -8.01
C GLU A 124 -4.91 -19.05 -6.63
N ARG A 125 -5.60 -20.17 -6.55
CA ARG A 125 -5.81 -20.86 -5.27
C ARG A 125 -4.50 -21.38 -4.66
N ARG A 126 -3.60 -21.94 -5.50
CA ARG A 126 -2.28 -22.41 -5.09
C ARG A 126 -1.44 -21.29 -4.48
N THR A 127 -1.44 -20.10 -5.11
CA THR A 127 -0.70 -18.93 -4.60
C THR A 127 -1.24 -18.52 -3.23
N GLY A 128 -2.57 -18.43 -3.09
CA GLY A 128 -3.19 -18.13 -1.80
C GLY A 128 -2.82 -19.12 -0.71
N GLN A 129 -2.85 -20.41 -1.01
CA GLN A 129 -2.50 -21.49 -0.07
C GLN A 129 -1.02 -21.42 0.35
N ALA A 130 -0.11 -21.26 -0.61
CA ALA A 130 1.32 -21.21 -0.33
C ALA A 130 1.70 -19.96 0.50
N VAL A 131 1.17 -18.79 0.12
CA VAL A 131 1.43 -17.54 0.87
C VAL A 131 0.77 -17.59 2.24
N GLY A 132 -0.45 -18.10 2.36
CA GLY A 132 -1.12 -18.31 3.66
C GLY A 132 -0.29 -19.18 4.59
N SER A 133 0.22 -20.34 4.11
CA SER A 133 1.11 -21.22 4.87
C SER A 133 2.40 -20.53 5.30
N ALA A 134 3.04 -19.80 4.38
CA ALA A 134 4.26 -19.07 4.67
C ALA A 134 4.01 -17.99 5.76
N CYS A 135 2.90 -17.25 5.66
CA CYS A 135 2.57 -16.23 6.65
C CYS A 135 2.31 -16.81 8.04
N LEU A 136 1.67 -17.97 8.17
CA LEU A 136 1.51 -18.65 9.46
C LEU A 136 2.85 -19.02 10.09
N ALA A 137 3.81 -19.46 9.28
CA ALA A 137 5.14 -19.81 9.76
C ALA A 137 6.00 -18.59 10.12
N LEU A 138 5.87 -17.49 9.35
CA LEU A 138 6.71 -16.30 9.48
C LEU A 138 6.22 -15.31 10.54
N TRP A 139 4.90 -15.24 10.82
CA TRP A 139 4.29 -14.34 11.83
C TRP A 139 3.68 -15.08 13.03
N PRO A 140 4.37 -16.03 13.67
CA PRO A 140 3.79 -16.76 14.79
C PRO A 140 3.53 -15.82 15.97
N GLY A 141 2.25 -15.66 16.35
CA GLY A 141 1.87 -14.83 17.51
C GLY A 141 2.14 -13.33 17.35
N SER A 142 2.35 -12.83 16.14
CA SER A 142 2.55 -11.39 15.88
C SER A 142 1.31 -10.60 16.27
N ALA A 143 1.51 -9.47 16.99
CA ALA A 143 0.44 -8.53 17.33
C ALA A 143 -0.16 -7.84 16.09
N VAL A 144 0.61 -7.70 15.02
CA VAL A 144 0.18 -7.14 13.73
C VAL A 144 0.47 -8.18 12.65
N PRO A 145 -0.50 -9.06 12.30
CA PRO A 145 -0.36 -10.00 11.20
C PRO A 145 -0.30 -9.26 9.86
N PRO A 146 0.21 -9.89 8.78
CA PRO A 146 0.13 -9.29 7.46
C PRO A 146 -1.33 -9.25 6.98
N LEU A 147 -1.70 -8.19 6.24
CA LEU A 147 -2.94 -8.14 5.49
C LEU A 147 -2.74 -8.87 4.16
N LEU A 148 -3.59 -9.83 3.82
CA LEU A 148 -3.54 -10.52 2.53
C LEU A 148 -4.57 -9.90 1.59
N SER A 149 -4.14 -9.28 0.51
CA SER A 149 -5.02 -8.66 -0.47
C SER A 149 -4.92 -9.33 -1.84
N SER A 150 -5.96 -9.25 -2.66
CA SER A 150 -5.91 -9.73 -4.06
C SER A 150 -7.08 -9.21 -4.88
N PHE A 151 -6.84 -9.03 -6.19
CA PHE A 151 -7.87 -8.89 -7.23
C PHE A 151 -8.54 -10.22 -7.59
N LYS A 152 -7.95 -11.34 -7.15
CA LYS A 152 -8.39 -12.69 -7.50
C LYS A 152 -9.08 -13.35 -6.29
N PRO A 153 -10.43 -13.48 -6.31
CA PRO A 153 -11.15 -14.14 -5.23
C PRO A 153 -10.63 -15.53 -4.89
N ASP A 154 -10.21 -16.31 -5.90
CA ASP A 154 -9.69 -17.66 -5.68
C ASP A 154 -8.35 -17.67 -4.94
N ALA A 155 -7.52 -16.65 -5.09
CA ALA A 155 -6.31 -16.50 -4.27
C ALA A 155 -6.69 -16.24 -2.79
N LEU A 156 -7.68 -15.37 -2.54
CA LEU A 156 -8.19 -15.13 -1.19
C LEU A 156 -8.87 -16.39 -0.59
N ARG A 157 -9.57 -17.20 -1.40
CA ARG A 157 -10.10 -18.51 -0.97
C ARG A 157 -8.98 -19.45 -0.55
N GLY A 158 -7.91 -19.55 -1.36
CA GLY A 158 -6.74 -20.34 -1.02
C GLY A 158 -6.10 -19.92 0.30
N ALA A 159 -5.93 -18.62 0.50
CA ALA A 159 -5.41 -18.07 1.75
C ALA A 159 -6.34 -18.35 2.94
N ARG A 160 -7.66 -18.21 2.77
CA ARG A 160 -8.66 -18.55 3.81
C ARG A 160 -8.60 -20.01 4.22
N ASP A 161 -8.51 -20.89 3.26
CA ASP A 161 -8.50 -22.34 3.52
C ASP A 161 -7.30 -22.77 4.35
N THR A 162 -6.16 -22.12 4.15
CA THR A 162 -4.89 -22.47 4.82
C THR A 162 -4.68 -21.66 6.10
N ALA A 163 -4.99 -20.36 6.06
CA ALA A 163 -4.76 -19.42 7.14
C ALA A 163 -6.02 -18.62 7.46
N PRO A 164 -7.10 -19.25 7.97
CA PRO A 164 -8.40 -18.59 8.17
C PRO A 164 -8.36 -17.40 9.12
N GLY A 165 -7.43 -17.38 10.07
CA GLY A 165 -7.24 -16.31 11.04
C GLY A 165 -6.51 -15.08 10.50
N LEU A 166 -5.86 -15.14 9.34
CA LEU A 166 -5.22 -13.95 8.75
C LEU A 166 -6.26 -13.01 8.12
N PRO A 167 -6.12 -11.69 8.32
CA PRO A 167 -6.99 -10.71 7.72
C PRO A 167 -6.83 -10.68 6.20
N ARG A 168 -7.96 -10.55 5.51
CA ARG A 168 -8.01 -10.53 4.03
C ARG A 168 -8.69 -9.27 3.55
N ALA A 169 -8.31 -8.80 2.34
CA ALA A 169 -8.91 -7.67 1.68
C ALA A 169 -9.15 -7.97 0.19
N LEU A 170 -10.30 -7.57 -0.33
CA LEU A 170 -10.58 -7.64 -1.76
C LEU A 170 -10.11 -6.37 -2.45
N LEU A 171 -9.30 -6.53 -3.52
CA LEU A 171 -8.89 -5.44 -4.40
C LEU A 171 -9.86 -5.31 -5.57
N LEU A 172 -10.20 -4.06 -5.94
CA LEU A 172 -11.08 -3.74 -7.05
C LEU A 172 -10.47 -2.64 -7.92
N ASP A 173 -10.23 -2.95 -9.19
CA ASP A 173 -9.94 -1.99 -10.26
C ASP A 173 -11.22 -1.42 -10.87
N ALA A 174 -12.29 -2.23 -10.88
CA ALA A 174 -13.65 -1.85 -11.24
C ALA A 174 -14.65 -2.75 -10.49
N PRO A 175 -15.84 -2.23 -10.13
CA PRO A 175 -16.90 -3.06 -9.56
C PRO A 175 -17.40 -4.09 -10.59
N TRP A 176 -17.48 -5.35 -10.18
CA TRP A 176 -18.09 -6.43 -10.97
C TRP A 176 -19.32 -7.00 -10.27
N PRO A 177 -20.29 -7.60 -10.98
CA PRO A 177 -21.50 -8.16 -10.36
C PRO A 177 -21.15 -9.19 -9.28
N GLY A 178 -21.65 -8.97 -8.04
CA GLY A 178 -21.44 -9.87 -6.90
C GLY A 178 -20.14 -9.67 -6.11
N TRP A 179 -19.30 -8.67 -6.43
CA TRP A 179 -18.06 -8.42 -5.70
C TRP A 179 -18.27 -8.19 -4.19
N PHE A 180 -19.36 -7.52 -3.83
CA PHE A 180 -19.65 -7.22 -2.43
C PHE A 180 -19.96 -8.50 -1.64
N ASP A 181 -20.84 -9.34 -2.18
CA ASP A 181 -21.17 -10.62 -1.55
C ASP A 181 -19.97 -11.55 -1.49
N CYS A 182 -19.10 -11.48 -2.50
CA CYS A 182 -17.83 -12.19 -2.52
C CYS A 182 -16.89 -11.72 -1.40
N ALA A 183 -16.77 -10.43 -1.15
CA ALA A 183 -15.97 -9.89 -0.04
C ALA A 183 -16.51 -10.37 1.32
N VAL A 184 -17.84 -10.41 1.48
CA VAL A 184 -18.51 -10.94 2.69
C VAL A 184 -18.25 -12.43 2.83
N GLU A 185 -18.48 -13.24 1.78
CA GLU A 185 -18.23 -14.68 1.77
C GLU A 185 -16.80 -15.04 2.15
N LEU A 186 -15.84 -14.26 1.63
CA LEU A 186 -14.42 -14.44 1.90
C LEU A 186 -14.02 -14.03 3.32
N GLY A 187 -14.92 -13.38 4.08
CA GLY A 187 -14.59 -12.85 5.40
C GLY A 187 -13.51 -11.77 5.32
N CYS A 188 -13.55 -10.95 4.26
CA CYS A 188 -12.63 -9.83 4.15
C CYS A 188 -12.88 -8.83 5.27
N VAL A 189 -11.81 -8.24 5.80
CA VAL A 189 -11.87 -7.17 6.80
C VAL A 189 -11.78 -5.79 6.15
N ALA A 190 -11.33 -5.74 4.90
CA ALA A 190 -11.17 -4.50 4.14
C ALA A 190 -11.49 -4.71 2.65
N VAL A 191 -11.80 -3.60 1.98
CA VAL A 191 -11.88 -3.49 0.53
C VAL A 191 -10.95 -2.36 0.09
N LEU A 192 -10.08 -2.65 -0.90
CA LEU A 192 -9.18 -1.68 -1.50
C LEU A 192 -9.64 -1.38 -2.93
N THR A 193 -9.81 -0.11 -3.28
CA THR A 193 -10.24 0.26 -4.63
C THR A 193 -9.25 1.19 -5.31
N HIS A 194 -9.25 1.18 -6.64
CA HIS A 194 -8.66 2.27 -7.42
C HIS A 194 -9.32 3.60 -6.99
N HIS A 195 -8.53 4.60 -6.62
CA HIS A 195 -9.01 5.80 -5.93
C HIS A 195 -10.12 6.60 -6.66
N PRO A 196 -10.20 6.64 -8.01
CA PRO A 196 -11.30 7.31 -8.70
C PRO A 196 -12.68 6.67 -8.50
N LEU A 197 -12.72 5.38 -8.12
CA LEU A 197 -13.98 4.68 -7.85
C LEU A 197 -14.62 5.08 -6.52
N MET A 198 -13.82 5.69 -5.62
CA MET A 198 -14.23 5.94 -4.25
C MET A 198 -15.03 7.24 -4.15
N ASP A 199 -16.27 7.11 -3.69
CA ASP A 199 -17.17 8.20 -3.36
C ASP A 199 -17.80 8.00 -1.97
N ALA A 200 -18.57 8.99 -1.53
CA ALA A 200 -19.23 8.98 -0.22
C ALA A 200 -20.22 7.82 -0.05
N ALA A 201 -20.92 7.45 -1.13
CA ALA A 201 -21.94 6.39 -1.08
C ALA A 201 -21.26 5.01 -0.92
N LEU A 202 -20.16 4.78 -1.65
CA LEU A 202 -19.40 3.53 -1.55
C LEU A 202 -18.73 3.39 -0.17
N ILE A 203 -18.11 4.45 0.35
CA ILE A 203 -17.54 4.44 1.71
C ILE A 203 -18.62 4.14 2.76
N ALA A 204 -19.74 4.84 2.72
CA ALA A 204 -20.83 4.63 3.68
C ALA A 204 -21.36 3.19 3.62
N ARG A 205 -21.52 2.62 2.41
CA ARG A 205 -21.93 1.23 2.20
C ARG A 205 -20.93 0.23 2.80
N LEU A 206 -19.64 0.44 2.55
CA LEU A 206 -18.58 -0.45 3.04
C LEU A 206 -18.43 -0.37 4.57
N HIS A 207 -18.37 0.83 5.13
CA HIS A 207 -18.35 1.03 6.58
C HIS A 207 -19.59 0.49 7.26
N GLY A 208 -20.80 0.69 6.67
CA GLY A 208 -22.04 0.13 7.17
C GLY A 208 -22.05 -1.39 7.22
N ALA A 209 -21.28 -2.05 6.38
CA ALA A 209 -21.06 -3.51 6.40
C ALA A 209 -19.89 -3.96 7.28
N GLY A 210 -19.18 -3.02 7.92
CA GLY A 210 -18.06 -3.31 8.83
C GLY A 210 -16.71 -3.49 8.16
N PHE A 211 -16.58 -3.19 6.86
CA PHE A 211 -15.28 -3.20 6.18
C PHE A 211 -14.47 -1.95 6.51
N ARG A 212 -13.15 -2.08 6.55
CA ARG A 212 -12.22 -0.98 6.36
C ARG A 212 -12.10 -0.68 4.87
N VAL A 213 -11.86 0.58 4.55
CA VAL A 213 -11.85 1.06 3.17
C VAL A 213 -10.52 1.73 2.87
N LEU A 214 -9.79 1.21 1.89
CA LEU A 214 -8.50 1.75 1.47
C LEU A 214 -8.53 2.07 -0.03
N CYS A 215 -7.63 2.95 -0.45
CA CYS A 215 -7.46 3.26 -1.88
C CYS A 215 -6.00 3.14 -2.33
N TYR A 216 -5.81 2.77 -3.58
CA TYR A 216 -4.55 2.71 -4.33
C TYR A 216 -4.70 3.39 -5.69
N THR A 217 -3.69 3.80 -6.42
CA THR A 217 -2.44 4.30 -5.91
C THR A 217 -2.58 5.81 -5.87
N VAL A 218 -2.48 6.42 -4.70
CA VAL A 218 -2.78 7.84 -4.48
C VAL A 218 -1.47 8.61 -4.41
N ASN A 219 -1.13 9.33 -5.49
CA ASN A 219 0.15 10.03 -5.62
C ASN A 219 0.00 11.55 -5.57
N GLU A 220 -1.23 12.06 -5.78
CA GLU A 220 -1.52 13.49 -5.80
C GLU A 220 -2.16 13.95 -4.49
N ALA A 221 -1.70 15.10 -3.97
CA ALA A 221 -2.21 15.67 -2.72
C ALA A 221 -3.71 15.99 -2.78
N ALA A 222 -4.22 16.41 -3.94
CA ALA A 222 -5.64 16.70 -4.11
C ALA A 222 -6.53 15.45 -3.98
N ASP A 223 -6.08 14.31 -4.51
CA ASP A 223 -6.78 13.04 -4.35
C ASP A 223 -6.73 12.54 -2.90
N ALA A 224 -5.57 12.66 -2.25
CA ALA A 224 -5.44 12.34 -0.84
C ALA A 224 -6.38 13.18 0.03
N GLN A 225 -6.44 14.49 -0.21
CA GLN A 225 -7.33 15.41 0.50
C GLN A 225 -8.81 15.05 0.30
N ARG A 226 -9.21 14.76 -0.94
CA ARG A 226 -10.57 14.31 -1.25
C ARG A 226 -10.95 13.04 -0.49
N LEU A 227 -10.07 12.05 -0.48
CA LEU A 227 -10.30 10.77 0.19
C LEU A 227 -10.31 10.89 1.72
N LEU A 228 -9.41 11.72 2.29
CA LEU A 228 -9.43 12.05 3.72
C LEU A 228 -10.74 12.71 4.14
N ALA A 229 -11.25 13.65 3.34
CA ALA A 229 -12.54 14.31 3.60
C ALA A 229 -13.72 13.33 3.53
N LEU A 230 -13.61 12.24 2.76
CA LEU A 230 -14.60 11.17 2.68
C LEU A 230 -14.51 10.17 3.85
N GLY A 231 -13.45 10.22 4.67
CA GLY A 231 -13.26 9.32 5.81
C GLY A 231 -12.65 7.97 5.47
N ILE A 232 -11.74 7.91 4.48
CA ILE A 232 -11.00 6.69 4.12
C ILE A 232 -10.15 6.18 5.29
N ASP A 233 -9.95 4.87 5.40
CA ASP A 233 -9.18 4.23 6.48
C ASP A 233 -7.68 4.08 6.17
N GLY A 234 -7.29 4.15 4.89
CA GLY A 234 -5.87 4.06 4.51
C GLY A 234 -5.60 4.31 3.03
N LEU A 235 -4.37 4.71 2.72
CA LEU A 235 -3.94 5.06 1.36
C LEU A 235 -2.62 4.37 1.01
N VAL A 236 -2.58 3.76 -0.18
CA VAL A 236 -1.36 3.20 -0.80
C VAL A 236 -0.81 4.20 -1.79
N THR A 237 0.50 4.52 -1.71
CA THR A 237 1.13 5.56 -2.52
C THR A 237 2.54 5.20 -3.00
N ASP A 238 2.90 5.69 -4.20
CA ASP A 238 4.28 5.70 -4.71
C ASP A 238 5.04 6.96 -4.28
N ALA A 239 4.34 8.00 -3.82
CA ALA A 239 4.90 9.32 -3.54
C ALA A 239 5.49 9.40 -2.12
N VAL A 240 6.38 8.46 -1.77
CA VAL A 240 6.90 8.27 -0.40
C VAL A 240 7.74 9.44 0.13
N ALA A 241 8.28 10.30 -0.74
CA ALA A 241 8.97 11.52 -0.33
C ALA A 241 8.04 12.74 -0.24
N HIS A 242 6.79 12.62 -0.74
CA HIS A 242 5.83 13.72 -0.79
C HIS A 242 4.88 13.71 0.43
N PHE A 243 4.49 12.53 0.89
CA PHE A 243 3.59 12.37 2.04
C PHE A 243 4.36 12.06 3.32
N SER A 244 3.83 12.52 4.45
CA SER A 244 4.39 12.28 5.78
C SER A 244 3.72 11.06 6.43
N PRO A 245 4.40 9.92 6.61
CA PRO A 245 3.77 8.68 7.08
C PRO A 245 3.27 8.74 8.53
N GLY A 246 3.73 9.69 9.33
CA GLY A 246 3.30 9.89 10.73
C GLY A 246 2.11 10.83 10.92
N SER A 247 1.59 11.44 9.86
CA SER A 247 0.50 12.42 9.92
C SER A 247 -0.47 12.26 8.77
N THR A 248 -1.72 12.59 9.00
CA THR A 248 -2.73 12.79 7.93
C THR A 248 -2.70 14.22 7.39
N ASP A 249 -1.84 15.09 7.92
CA ASP A 249 -1.62 16.42 7.36
C ASP A 249 -0.94 16.31 5.99
N LEU A 250 -1.52 16.99 5.02
CA LEU A 250 -0.99 17.03 3.66
C LEU A 250 0.08 18.13 3.54
N PRO A 251 1.00 18.01 2.56
CA PRO A 251 1.98 19.07 2.28
C PRO A 251 1.31 20.43 2.04
N ASP A 252 1.94 21.52 2.46
CA ASP A 252 1.41 22.88 2.33
C ASP A 252 1.03 23.30 0.89
N SER A 253 1.66 22.69 -0.11
CA SER A 253 1.30 22.91 -1.52
C SER A 253 -0.11 22.44 -1.90
N ALA A 254 -0.76 21.66 -1.05
CA ALA A 254 -2.13 21.18 -1.23
C ALA A 254 -3.19 22.03 -0.48
N ARG A 255 -2.76 22.98 0.35
CA ARG A 255 -3.69 23.91 1.00
C ARG A 255 -4.11 24.95 -0.04
N PRO A 256 -5.42 25.16 -0.30
CA PRO A 256 -5.86 26.28 -1.11
C PRO A 256 -5.30 27.55 -0.47
N SER A 257 -4.64 28.41 -1.27
CA SER A 257 -4.18 29.73 -0.83
C SER A 257 -5.39 30.50 -0.35
N HIS A 258 -5.60 30.57 0.96
CA HIS A 258 -6.53 31.53 1.53
C HIS A 258 -6.03 32.92 1.14
N PRO A 259 -6.84 33.76 0.50
CA PRO A 259 -6.46 35.17 0.31
C PRO A 259 -6.22 35.75 1.70
N ASP A 260 -5.04 36.31 1.87
CA ASP A 260 -4.56 36.90 3.11
C ASP A 260 -5.47 38.10 3.48
N LEU A 261 -6.41 37.89 4.40
CA LEU A 261 -7.28 38.94 4.96
C LEU A 261 -6.54 39.86 5.96
N ARG A 262 -5.20 39.90 5.90
CA ARG A 262 -4.37 40.72 6.80
C ARG A 262 -3.75 41.94 6.16
N HIS A 263 -4.35 42.51 5.12
CA HIS A 263 -3.95 43.83 4.61
C HIS A 263 -5.19 44.68 4.40
N ASN A 264 -5.71 45.29 5.48
CA ASN A 264 -6.43 46.57 5.47
C ASN A 264 -6.83 46.99 6.90
N LEU A 265 -5.88 47.35 7.72
CA LEU A 265 -6.12 48.16 8.93
C LEU A 265 -4.90 49.05 9.21
N HIS A 266 -4.54 49.88 8.26
CA HIS A 266 -3.71 51.07 8.48
C HIS A 266 -4.06 52.12 7.41
N HIS A 267 -5.12 52.83 7.62
CA HIS A 267 -5.27 54.16 7.04
C HIS A 267 -5.97 55.09 8.05
N ASP A 268 -5.22 56.12 8.39
CA ASP A 268 -5.64 57.49 8.78
C ASP A 268 -6.24 57.68 10.18
N LEU A 269 -5.33 57.98 11.11
CA LEU A 269 -5.60 58.95 12.16
C LEU A 269 -4.85 60.26 11.81
N PRO A 270 -5.53 61.41 11.67
CA PRO A 270 -4.86 62.70 11.42
C PRO A 270 -4.18 63.20 12.69
N SER A 271 -2.94 63.66 12.54
CA SER A 271 -2.14 64.30 13.54
C SER A 271 -2.73 65.65 13.93
N LEU A 272 -3.17 65.78 15.17
CA LEU A 272 -3.41 67.14 15.82
C LEU A 272 -2.13 67.51 16.50
N SER A 273 -1.33 68.37 15.81
CA SER A 273 -0.32 69.21 16.46
C SER A 273 -0.52 70.66 16.05
N LYS A 274 -0.52 71.51 17.05
CA LYS A 274 -0.46 73.02 17.07
C LYS A 274 -1.77 73.77 17.29
N MET A 275 -2.00 74.13 18.57
CA MET A 275 -2.33 75.52 18.86
C MET A 275 -1.71 75.90 20.20
N ARG A 276 -0.83 76.89 20.13
CA ARG A 276 -0.21 77.61 21.26
C ARG A 276 -1.22 78.55 21.88
N ALA A 277 -0.98 78.78 23.18
CA ALA A 277 -1.56 79.78 24.03
C ALA A 277 -1.38 81.25 23.54
N PRO A 278 -2.08 82.22 24.16
CA PRO A 278 -1.37 83.00 25.17
C PRO A 278 -1.70 82.59 26.61
#